data_ea6181a7ae5e3fdd1a7053cdee9f7c28
#
_entry.id   ea6181a7ae5e3fdd1a7053cdee9f7c28
#
_cell.length_a   1.000
_cell.length_b   1.000
_cell.length_c   1.000
_cell.angle_alpha   90.00
_cell.angle_beta   90.00
_cell.angle_gamma   90.00
#
_symmetry.space_group_name_H-M   'P 1'
#
loop_
_entity.id
_entity.type
_entity.pdbx_description
1 polymer ?
#
loop_
_entity_poly.entity_id
_entity_poly.type
_entity_poly.pdbx_seq_one_letter_code
_entity_poly.pdbx_strand_id
1 'polypeptide(L)'
;TLQSGGTLNGAVNSSVVVLGPATTIEPGGETDLDATLPGNQQGQPDTQANMTIDFGFYTLMLGNQVWNDLDNSGLLDGAEVGFDGVTVELRSGDGSVSLGTTTTSGGGFYTFTGLPAGDYIVRLPAVNFNPGGILRDYRSSTGLLPGVAYEPAPDSDTDTTDSDDNGTETNG
;
A
#
# COMPACT_ATOMS: atom_id res chain seq x y z
N THR A 1 -23.69 -5.99 0.94
CA THR A 1 -22.94 -6.66 -0.15
C THR A 1 -21.46 -6.36 0.02
N LEU A 2 -20.71 -7.38 0.34
CA LEU A 2 -19.27 -7.23 0.52
C LEU A 2 -18.64 -6.96 -0.84
N GLN A 3 -18.08 -5.78 -1.00
CA GLN A 3 -17.14 -5.51 -2.08
C GLN A 3 -15.88 -6.31 -1.77
N SER A 4 -15.53 -7.25 -2.61
CA SER A 4 -14.18 -7.81 -2.64
C SER A 4 -13.26 -6.69 -3.08
N GLY A 5 -12.21 -6.35 -2.36
CA GLY A 5 -11.30 -5.21 -2.61
C GLY A 5 -10.66 -5.12 -4.00
N GLY A 6 -11.43 -5.40 -5.05
CA GLY A 6 -11.00 -5.32 -6.44
C GLY A 6 -11.08 -3.90 -7.02
N THR A 7 -10.38 -3.68 -8.12
CA THR A 7 -10.42 -2.42 -8.86
C THR A 7 -11.84 -2.14 -9.34
N LEU A 8 -12.36 -0.95 -8.99
CA LEU A 8 -13.66 -0.49 -9.46
C LEU A 8 -13.56 -0.06 -10.93
N ASN A 9 -14.26 -0.76 -11.80
CA ASN A 9 -14.33 -0.47 -13.23
C ASN A 9 -15.76 -0.21 -13.73
N GLY A 10 -16.68 0.03 -12.80
CA GLY A 10 -18.09 0.27 -13.09
C GLY A 10 -18.78 1.08 -11.99
N ALA A 11 -20.09 1.21 -12.08
CA ALA A 11 -20.90 1.90 -11.09
C ALA A 11 -20.98 1.11 -9.77
N VAL A 12 -20.93 1.83 -8.66
CA VAL A 12 -21.22 1.29 -7.33
C VAL A 12 -22.63 1.72 -6.95
N ASN A 13 -23.48 0.76 -6.65
CA ASN A 13 -24.86 1.03 -6.32
C ASN A 13 -25.17 0.61 -4.88
N SER A 14 -26.01 1.37 -4.21
CA SER A 14 -26.64 0.92 -2.96
C SER A 14 -27.61 -0.24 -3.24
N SER A 15 -28.13 -0.86 -2.19
CA SER A 15 -29.36 -1.63 -2.25
C SER A 15 -30.54 -0.71 -2.62
N VAL A 16 -31.68 -1.32 -2.94
CA VAL A 16 -32.91 -0.55 -3.18
C VAL A 16 -33.27 0.21 -1.90
N VAL A 17 -33.43 1.52 -2.03
CA VAL A 17 -33.88 2.41 -0.96
C VAL A 17 -35.35 2.74 -1.24
N VAL A 18 -36.18 2.59 -0.23
CA VAL A 18 -37.60 2.94 -0.30
C VAL A 18 -37.81 4.21 0.50
N LEU A 19 -38.27 5.25 -0.16
CA LEU A 19 -38.66 6.51 0.48
C LEU A 19 -40.19 6.60 0.46
N GLY A 20 -40.81 7.03 1.55
CA GLY A 20 -42.24 7.19 1.64
C GLY A 20 -42.65 8.22 2.67
N PRO A 21 -43.89 8.72 2.60
CA PRO A 21 -44.33 9.82 3.48
C PRO A 21 -44.73 9.31 4.90
N ALA A 22 -44.33 8.14 5.28
CA ALA A 22 -44.75 7.54 6.54
C ALA A 22 -43.58 7.09 7.39
N THR A 23 -43.61 7.40 8.65
CA THR A 23 -42.65 7.06 9.71
C THR A 23 -42.35 5.56 9.90
N THR A 24 -42.94 4.68 9.10
CA THR A 24 -42.76 3.22 9.19
C THR A 24 -41.83 2.67 8.14
N ILE A 25 -41.35 3.49 7.22
CA ILE A 25 -40.50 3.08 6.10
C ILE A 25 -39.08 3.63 6.25
N GLU A 26 -38.95 4.82 6.85
CA GLU A 26 -37.66 5.42 7.16
C GLU A 26 -37.03 4.76 8.40
N PRO A 27 -35.75 4.47 8.39
CA PRO A 27 -35.07 4.04 9.60
C PRO A 27 -35.15 5.17 10.62
N GLY A 28 -35.64 4.87 11.81
CA GLY A 28 -35.69 5.85 12.90
C GLY A 28 -34.52 5.65 13.85
N GLY A 29 -33.88 6.75 14.25
CA GLY A 29 -32.80 6.73 15.22
C GLY A 29 -31.42 6.52 14.61
N GLU A 30 -31.21 6.91 13.36
CA GLU A 30 -29.88 7.00 12.77
C GLU A 30 -29.03 7.99 13.55
N THR A 31 -27.85 7.55 13.94
CA THR A 31 -26.92 8.36 14.74
C THR A 31 -26.18 9.41 13.92
N ASP A 32 -26.18 9.27 12.63
CA ASP A 32 -25.59 10.18 11.65
C ASP A 32 -26.51 11.38 11.32
N LEU A 33 -27.70 11.42 11.89
CA LEU A 33 -28.64 12.53 11.83
C LEU A 33 -28.35 13.64 12.88
N ASP A 34 -27.26 13.59 13.59
CA ASP A 34 -26.91 14.61 14.56
C ASP A 34 -26.50 15.93 13.87
N ALA A 35 -27.28 16.98 14.06
CA ALA A 35 -27.06 18.30 13.48
C ALA A 35 -25.74 18.97 13.87
N THR A 36 -24.94 18.37 14.75
CA THR A 36 -23.63 18.88 15.17
C THR A 36 -22.47 18.34 14.36
N LEU A 37 -22.68 17.29 13.53
CA LEU A 37 -21.64 16.68 12.73
C LEU A 37 -21.65 17.21 11.28
N PRO A 38 -20.48 17.42 10.65
CA PRO A 38 -20.40 17.84 9.26
C PRO A 38 -21.04 16.82 8.31
N GLY A 39 -21.91 17.26 7.42
CA GLY A 39 -22.59 16.40 6.44
C GLY A 39 -23.93 15.85 6.90
N ASN A 40 -24.34 16.18 8.10
CA ASN A 40 -25.48 15.63 8.78
C ASN A 40 -26.80 16.24 8.33
N GLN A 41 -27.81 15.40 8.11
CA GLN A 41 -29.20 15.72 7.73
C GLN A 41 -29.35 16.76 6.62
N GLN A 42 -28.34 17.51 6.33
CA GLN A 42 -28.36 18.67 5.43
C GLN A 42 -29.59 19.59 5.67
N GLY A 43 -30.04 19.69 6.94
CA GLY A 43 -31.21 20.47 7.34
C GLY A 43 -32.56 19.80 7.11
N GLN A 44 -32.59 18.51 6.78
CA GLN A 44 -33.83 17.77 6.57
C GLN A 44 -34.30 17.10 7.88
N PRO A 45 -35.62 17.06 8.15
CA PRO A 45 -36.13 16.31 9.29
C PRO A 45 -36.06 14.81 9.07
N ASP A 46 -35.81 14.06 10.12
CA ASP A 46 -35.71 12.60 10.19
C ASP A 46 -36.85 11.88 9.45
N THR A 47 -38.07 12.32 9.64
CA THR A 47 -39.26 11.72 9.01
C THR A 47 -39.37 11.92 7.49
N GLN A 48 -38.45 12.64 6.87
CA GLN A 48 -38.46 12.99 5.45
C GLN A 48 -37.13 12.66 4.75
N ALA A 49 -36.15 12.09 5.48
CA ALA A 49 -34.83 11.82 4.98
C ALA A 49 -34.38 10.41 5.37
N ASN A 50 -33.72 9.74 4.46
CA ASN A 50 -32.93 8.54 4.76
C ASN A 50 -31.45 8.87 4.48
N MET A 51 -30.67 9.01 5.52
CA MET A 51 -29.25 9.39 5.46
C MET A 51 -28.32 8.22 5.73
N THR A 52 -28.79 6.97 5.57
CA THR A 52 -28.02 5.76 5.85
C THR A 52 -27.19 5.27 4.66
N ILE A 53 -27.18 6.01 3.56
CA ILE A 53 -26.49 5.59 2.34
C ILE A 53 -25.14 6.28 2.23
N ASP A 54 -24.12 5.58 2.70
CA ASP A 54 -22.73 6.04 2.64
C ASP A 54 -21.89 5.19 1.69
N PHE A 55 -20.94 5.83 1.05
CA PHE A 55 -19.96 5.17 0.19
C PHE A 55 -18.55 5.52 0.65
N GLY A 56 -17.85 4.54 1.23
CA GLY A 56 -16.44 4.65 1.59
C GLY A 56 -15.54 4.14 0.47
N PHE A 57 -14.49 4.91 0.14
CA PHE A 57 -13.46 4.52 -0.81
C PHE A 57 -12.09 4.67 -0.18
N TYR A 58 -11.17 3.80 -0.59
CA TYR A 58 -9.78 3.87 -0.16
C TYR A 58 -8.85 3.54 -1.34
N THR A 59 -7.62 3.97 -1.24
CA THR A 59 -6.54 3.59 -2.14
C THR A 59 -5.49 2.82 -1.37
N LEU A 60 -4.76 1.98 -2.08
CA LEU A 60 -3.67 1.20 -1.52
C LEU A 60 -2.35 1.96 -1.66
N MET A 61 -1.37 1.56 -0.87
CA MET A 61 0.01 2.01 -0.98
C MET A 61 0.95 0.81 -0.87
N LEU A 62 2.12 0.96 -1.46
CA LEU A 62 3.20 -0.01 -1.45
C LEU A 62 4.50 0.72 -1.20
N GLY A 63 5.32 0.24 -0.33
CA GLY A 63 6.62 0.83 -0.02
C GLY A 63 7.26 0.15 1.16
N ASN A 64 8.51 0.42 1.38
CA ASN A 64 9.33 0.09 2.54
C ASN A 64 10.67 0.83 2.46
N GLN A 65 11.76 0.20 2.73
CA GLN A 65 13.08 0.80 2.91
C GLN A 65 14.14 0.08 2.06
N VAL A 66 15.15 0.82 1.65
CA VAL A 66 16.41 0.30 1.09
C VAL A 66 17.50 0.66 2.08
N TRP A 67 18.21 -0.32 2.62
CA TRP A 67 19.20 -0.11 3.69
C TRP A 67 20.54 -0.78 3.39
N ASN A 68 21.56 -0.43 4.17
CA ASN A 68 22.87 -1.00 4.13
C ASN A 68 22.99 -2.09 5.21
N ASP A 69 22.79 -3.31 4.81
CA ASP A 69 23.01 -4.49 5.65
C ASP A 69 24.52 -4.69 5.83
N LEU A 70 25.03 -4.33 7.00
CA LEU A 70 26.45 -4.27 7.29
C LEU A 70 27.07 -5.63 7.57
N ASP A 71 26.29 -6.55 8.08
CA ASP A 71 26.76 -7.90 8.46
C ASP A 71 26.18 -9.01 7.59
N ASN A 72 25.35 -8.64 6.61
CA ASN A 72 24.67 -9.58 5.71
C ASN A 72 23.74 -10.53 6.44
N SER A 73 23.06 -10.03 7.47
CA SER A 73 22.08 -10.80 8.24
C SER A 73 20.71 -10.85 7.58
N GLY A 74 20.38 -9.90 6.69
CA GLY A 74 19.06 -9.67 6.14
C GLY A 74 18.11 -8.94 7.08
N LEU A 75 18.54 -8.64 8.29
CA LEU A 75 17.77 -7.91 9.29
C LEU A 75 18.20 -6.43 9.32
N LEU A 76 17.23 -5.54 9.45
CA LEU A 76 17.53 -4.14 9.73
C LEU A 76 17.77 -3.96 11.23
N ASP A 77 19.02 -3.95 11.64
CA ASP A 77 19.38 -3.89 13.07
C ASP A 77 20.55 -2.92 13.37
N GLY A 78 20.86 -2.82 14.67
CA GLY A 78 22.06 -2.17 15.19
C GLY A 78 22.23 -0.74 14.70
N ALA A 79 23.32 -0.49 13.94
CA ALA A 79 23.71 0.82 13.42
C ALA A 79 23.47 0.94 11.90
N GLU A 80 22.67 0.09 11.35
CA GLU A 80 22.36 0.06 9.93
C GLU A 80 21.52 1.27 9.52
N VAL A 81 21.81 1.78 8.36
CA VAL A 81 21.19 3.01 7.86
C VAL A 81 20.63 2.82 6.46
N GLY A 82 19.53 3.45 6.18
CA GLY A 82 18.95 3.44 4.84
C GLY A 82 19.73 4.25 3.83
N PHE A 83 19.61 3.87 2.56
CA PHE A 83 20.15 4.58 1.41
C PHE A 83 19.15 5.60 0.88
N ASP A 84 19.43 6.89 1.04
CA ASP A 84 18.67 7.95 0.37
C ASP A 84 19.18 8.13 -1.08
N GLY A 85 18.26 8.49 -1.97
CA GLY A 85 18.58 8.76 -3.37
C GLY A 85 18.54 7.54 -4.30
N VAL A 86 18.19 6.35 -3.82
CA VAL A 86 18.00 5.16 -4.65
C VAL A 86 16.75 5.31 -5.49
N THR A 87 16.86 5.09 -6.79
CA THR A 87 15.69 5.04 -7.67
C THR A 87 14.97 3.71 -7.50
N VAL A 88 13.68 3.78 -7.24
CA VAL A 88 12.78 2.62 -7.12
C VAL A 88 11.71 2.73 -8.20
N GLU A 89 11.47 1.64 -8.92
CA GLU A 89 10.49 1.56 -10.01
C GLU A 89 9.36 0.61 -9.62
N LEU A 90 8.12 1.06 -9.82
CA LEU A 90 6.93 0.22 -9.73
C LEU A 90 6.58 -0.30 -11.12
N ARG A 91 6.32 -1.58 -11.24
CA ARG A 91 5.92 -2.25 -12.48
C ARG A 91 4.62 -3.01 -12.32
N SER A 92 3.96 -3.32 -13.44
CA SER A 92 2.85 -4.28 -13.49
C SER A 92 3.27 -5.65 -12.96
N GLY A 93 2.34 -6.45 -12.46
CA GLY A 93 2.62 -7.75 -11.87
C GLY A 93 3.28 -8.77 -12.82
N ASP A 94 3.13 -8.59 -14.15
CA ASP A 94 3.86 -9.34 -15.18
C ASP A 94 5.25 -8.75 -15.52
N GLY A 95 5.61 -7.64 -14.90
CA GLY A 95 6.86 -6.94 -15.12
C GLY A 95 6.99 -6.21 -16.46
N SER A 96 5.96 -6.20 -17.30
CA SER A 96 6.07 -5.67 -18.68
C SER A 96 5.98 -4.16 -18.76
N VAL A 97 5.25 -3.50 -17.85
CA VAL A 97 4.96 -2.07 -17.89
C VAL A 97 5.52 -1.35 -16.67
N SER A 98 6.24 -0.25 -16.89
CA SER A 98 6.61 0.68 -15.83
C SER A 98 5.40 1.55 -15.46
N LEU A 99 5.02 1.55 -14.20
CA LEU A 99 3.89 2.32 -13.66
C LEU A 99 4.34 3.63 -13.03
N GLY A 100 5.64 3.76 -12.74
CA GLY A 100 6.23 4.97 -12.20
C GLY A 100 7.51 4.68 -11.43
N THR A 101 8.18 5.77 -11.04
CA THR A 101 9.41 5.72 -10.23
C THR A 101 9.29 6.67 -9.06
N THR A 102 9.95 6.33 -7.98
CA THR A 102 10.20 7.20 -6.82
C THR A 102 11.68 7.14 -6.45
N THR A 103 12.07 7.95 -5.48
CA THR A 103 13.44 7.96 -4.97
C THR A 103 13.39 7.86 -3.46
N THR A 104 14.24 7.03 -2.89
CA THR A 104 14.31 6.88 -1.43
C THR A 104 14.76 8.16 -0.75
N SER A 105 14.21 8.42 0.43
CA SER A 105 14.55 9.59 1.26
C SER A 105 14.25 9.36 2.73
N GLY A 106 14.83 10.20 3.59
CA GLY A 106 14.53 10.17 5.03
C GLY A 106 15.00 8.92 5.76
N GLY A 107 16.09 8.32 5.29
CA GLY A 107 16.63 7.09 5.83
C GLY A 107 16.31 5.86 4.97
N GLY A 108 16.25 6.04 3.65
CA GLY A 108 16.07 4.96 2.70
C GLY A 108 14.63 4.59 2.37
N PHE A 109 13.64 5.30 2.91
CA PHE A 109 12.22 4.99 2.69
C PHE A 109 11.72 5.41 1.31
N TYR A 110 10.82 4.61 0.76
CA TYR A 110 10.07 4.92 -0.47
C TYR A 110 8.61 4.53 -0.33
N THR A 111 7.74 5.15 -1.10
CA THR A 111 6.31 4.84 -1.11
C THR A 111 5.70 5.15 -2.47
N PHE A 112 4.84 4.25 -2.95
CA PHE A 112 3.89 4.46 -4.03
C PHE A 112 2.49 4.52 -3.45
N THR A 113 1.72 5.55 -3.79
CA THR A 113 0.38 5.78 -3.24
C THR A 113 -0.67 5.83 -4.33
N GLY A 114 -1.94 5.72 -3.95
CA GLY A 114 -3.04 5.81 -4.92
C GLY A 114 -3.17 4.59 -5.82
N LEU A 115 -2.66 3.44 -5.39
CA LEU A 115 -2.66 2.22 -6.17
C LEU A 115 -4.05 1.57 -6.19
N PRO A 116 -4.56 1.16 -7.35
CA PRO A 116 -5.67 0.23 -7.41
C PRO A 116 -5.27 -1.15 -6.86
N ALA A 117 -6.25 -1.98 -6.52
CA ALA A 117 -5.97 -3.37 -6.21
C ALA A 117 -5.42 -4.09 -7.45
N GLY A 118 -4.35 -4.87 -7.29
CA GLY A 118 -3.67 -5.56 -8.37
C GLY A 118 -2.32 -6.12 -7.94
N ASP A 119 -1.65 -6.77 -8.87
CA ASP A 119 -0.32 -7.32 -8.67
C ASP A 119 0.74 -6.31 -9.13
N TYR A 120 1.81 -6.19 -8.37
CA TYR A 120 2.89 -5.25 -8.61
C TYR A 120 4.25 -5.90 -8.39
N ILE A 121 5.25 -5.38 -9.10
CA ILE A 121 6.66 -5.68 -8.86
C ILE A 121 7.36 -4.36 -8.50
N VAL A 122 8.09 -4.36 -7.39
CA VAL A 122 9.05 -3.31 -7.05
C VAL A 122 10.41 -3.70 -7.58
N ARG A 123 11.07 -2.77 -8.26
CA ARG A 123 12.36 -3.00 -8.89
C ARG A 123 13.34 -1.88 -8.56
N LEU A 124 14.56 -2.25 -8.28
CA LEU A 124 15.70 -1.34 -8.28
C LEU A 124 16.35 -1.38 -9.67
N PRO A 125 16.17 -0.35 -10.52
CA PRO A 125 16.69 -0.37 -11.87
C PRO A 125 18.22 -0.24 -11.92
N ALA A 126 18.80 -0.71 -13.02
CA ALA A 126 20.26 -0.76 -13.22
C ALA A 126 21.01 0.57 -13.03
N VAL A 127 20.32 1.70 -13.13
CA VAL A 127 20.88 3.02 -12.87
C VAL A 127 21.51 3.14 -11.48
N ASN A 128 20.98 2.43 -10.49
CA ASN A 128 21.51 2.43 -9.12
C ASN A 128 22.88 1.73 -9.02
N PHE A 129 23.15 0.77 -9.89
CA PHE A 129 24.33 -0.11 -9.85
C PHE A 129 25.40 0.29 -10.88
N ASN A 130 25.05 1.14 -11.84
CA ASN A 130 25.97 1.63 -12.86
C ASN A 130 27.04 2.59 -12.26
N PRO A 131 28.12 2.92 -13.00
CA PRO A 131 29.07 3.93 -12.56
C PRO A 131 28.39 5.25 -12.20
N GLY A 132 28.53 5.68 -10.94
CA GLY A 132 27.87 6.85 -10.37
C GLY A 132 26.54 6.55 -9.66
N GLY A 133 26.03 5.35 -9.72
CA GLY A 133 24.87 4.92 -8.97
C GLY A 133 25.17 4.71 -7.48
N ILE A 134 24.19 4.91 -6.63
CA ILE A 134 24.33 4.86 -5.16
C ILE A 134 24.66 3.45 -4.67
N LEU A 135 24.10 2.43 -5.31
CA LEU A 135 24.32 1.03 -4.95
C LEU A 135 25.41 0.37 -5.78
N ARG A 136 26.24 1.16 -6.47
CA ARG A 136 27.43 0.64 -7.16
C ARG A 136 28.31 -0.09 -6.15
N ASP A 137 28.80 -1.24 -6.48
CA ASP A 137 29.67 -2.08 -5.65
C ASP A 137 28.95 -2.77 -4.46
N TYR A 138 27.67 -2.47 -4.21
CA TYR A 138 26.84 -3.22 -3.27
C TYR A 138 26.25 -4.48 -3.91
N ARG A 139 25.90 -5.44 -3.08
CA ARG A 139 25.22 -6.69 -3.45
C ARG A 139 23.95 -6.78 -2.67
N SER A 140 22.96 -7.51 -3.19
CA SER A 140 21.79 -7.88 -2.41
C SER A 140 22.23 -8.68 -1.20
N SER A 141 21.64 -8.41 -0.05
CA SER A 141 21.81 -9.22 1.16
C SER A 141 21.37 -10.65 0.88
N THR A 142 22.02 -11.60 1.49
CA THR A 142 21.69 -13.03 1.32
C THR A 142 20.92 -13.60 2.50
N GLY A 143 20.80 -12.82 3.59
CA GLY A 143 20.04 -13.23 4.78
C GLY A 143 20.47 -14.54 5.40
N LEU A 144 21.67 -15.02 5.08
CA LEU A 144 22.14 -16.34 5.51
C LEU A 144 22.67 -16.31 6.95
N LEU A 145 21.78 -16.10 7.90
CA LEU A 145 22.06 -16.59 9.26
C LEU A 145 22.16 -18.11 9.19
N PRO A 146 23.16 -18.74 9.82
CA PRO A 146 23.32 -20.20 9.80
C PRO A 146 22.05 -20.89 10.29
N GLY A 147 21.35 -21.58 9.41
CA GLY A 147 20.16 -22.39 9.72
C GLY A 147 18.82 -21.73 9.42
N VAL A 148 18.80 -20.52 8.86
CA VAL A 148 17.59 -19.88 8.36
C VAL A 148 17.48 -20.07 6.85
N ALA A 149 16.30 -20.36 6.35
CA ALA A 149 16.04 -20.46 4.92
C ALA A 149 16.02 -19.05 4.31
N TYR A 150 16.54 -18.90 3.09
CA TYR A 150 16.36 -17.70 2.30
C TYR A 150 14.87 -17.53 1.98
N GLU A 151 14.32 -16.35 2.32
CA GLU A 151 12.96 -15.96 1.96
C GLU A 151 13.01 -14.79 0.97
N PRO A 152 12.41 -14.95 -0.22
CA PRO A 152 12.34 -13.88 -1.18
C PRO A 152 11.19 -12.92 -0.86
N ALA A 153 11.40 -11.62 -1.03
CA ALA A 153 10.33 -10.62 -0.95
C ALA A 153 9.21 -10.91 -1.97
N PRO A 154 7.93 -10.60 -1.67
CA PRO A 154 7.47 -10.05 -0.40
C PRO A 154 7.08 -11.14 0.61
N ASP A 155 7.36 -10.91 1.85
CA ASP A 155 6.83 -11.66 2.96
C ASP A 155 5.86 -10.80 3.79
N SER A 156 5.04 -11.39 4.64
CA SER A 156 4.01 -10.70 5.41
C SER A 156 4.34 -10.52 6.88
N ASP A 157 5.56 -10.78 7.29
CA ASP A 157 5.98 -10.69 8.68
C ASP A 157 6.74 -9.39 9.03
N THR A 158 7.69 -9.43 9.93
CA THR A 158 8.28 -8.23 10.49
C THR A 158 9.76 -8.14 10.14
N ASP A 159 10.15 -7.16 9.33
CA ASP A 159 11.51 -6.86 8.84
C ASP A 159 12.64 -6.87 9.90
N THR A 160 12.28 -6.92 11.18
CA THR A 160 13.24 -6.90 12.29
C THR A 160 13.40 -8.26 12.99
N THR A 161 12.73 -9.30 12.53
CA THR A 161 12.67 -10.59 13.23
C THR A 161 13.18 -11.78 12.45
N ASP A 162 13.27 -11.67 11.14
CA ASP A 162 13.86 -12.68 10.27
C ASP A 162 14.61 -12.06 9.08
N SER A 163 15.24 -12.90 8.28
CA SER A 163 16.17 -12.49 7.23
C SER A 163 15.53 -12.65 5.86
N ASP A 164 14.59 -11.78 5.59
CA ASP A 164 13.74 -11.82 4.42
C ASP A 164 13.86 -10.60 3.50
N ASP A 165 12.88 -10.42 2.65
CA ASP A 165 12.66 -9.25 1.79
C ASP A 165 13.80 -8.91 0.83
N ASN A 166 14.66 -9.87 0.57
CA ASN A 166 15.72 -9.68 -0.39
C ASN A 166 15.24 -10.01 -1.81
N GLY A 167 15.26 -9.02 -2.66
CA GLY A 167 14.92 -9.16 -4.06
C GLY A 167 15.83 -10.18 -4.76
N THR A 168 15.29 -10.88 -5.74
CA THR A 168 16.08 -11.77 -6.60
C THR A 168 16.81 -10.98 -7.67
N GLU A 169 18.12 -11.28 -7.88
CA GLU A 169 18.86 -10.76 -9.04
C GLU A 169 18.26 -11.31 -10.33
N THR A 170 17.75 -10.44 -11.18
CA THR A 170 17.48 -10.79 -12.56
C THR A 170 18.74 -10.50 -13.36
N ASN A 171 19.49 -11.53 -13.73
CA ASN A 171 20.55 -11.39 -14.72
C ASN A 171 19.91 -10.87 -16.01
N GLY A 172 20.13 -9.60 -16.32
CA GLY A 172 19.72 -8.98 -17.57
C GLY A 172 20.56 -9.42 -18.76
#